data_d746cccf90e41773d9abe081d8f4b8ac
#
_entry.id   d746cccf90e41773d9abe081d8f4b8ac
#
_cell.length_a   1.000
_cell.length_b   1.000
_cell.length_c   1.000
_cell.angle_alpha   90.00
_cell.angle_beta   90.00
_cell.angle_gamma   90.00
#
_symmetry.space_group_name_H-M   'P 1'
#
loop_
_entity.id
_entity.type
_entity.pdbx_description
1 polymer ?
#
loop_
_entity_poly.entity_id
_entity_poly.type
_entity_poly.pdbx_seq_one_letter_code
_entity_poly.pdbx_strand_id
1 'polypeptide(L)'
;LGEDFYRAGGVPAVVSQLLKNGLIRGDAMTANGRSIGDNCRGEKIQDEAVIRPFDKPLKAEAGFVVLGGNLFDQAIMKTSVISEEFRSRYLSNPDDPEAFEGRAVVFDGPEEYHRLIDDPALAIDEYTLLFMRGTGAIGYPGSAEVVNMRAPDYLIKRGIHALPCIGDGRQSGTSGTPSILNASPEAAVGGGLALLRSGDRVRIDLRLRRADVL
;
A
#
# COMPACT_ATOMS: atom_id res chain seq x y z
N LEU A 1 -18.04 8.45 11.00
CA LEU A 1 -18.42 7.15 10.44
C LEU A 1 -19.17 7.31 9.12
N GLY A 2 -19.71 6.23 8.52
CA GLY A 2 -20.39 6.27 7.23
C GLY A 2 -21.61 7.20 7.20
N GLU A 3 -22.37 7.26 8.29
CA GLU A 3 -23.52 8.18 8.41
C GLU A 3 -23.08 9.64 8.42
N ASP A 4 -22.03 9.97 9.16
CA ASP A 4 -21.46 11.33 9.21
C ASP A 4 -20.98 11.75 7.82
N PHE A 5 -20.28 10.84 7.11
CA PHE A 5 -19.84 11.07 5.74
C PHE A 5 -21.03 11.34 4.79
N TYR A 6 -22.09 10.55 4.89
CA TYR A 6 -23.32 10.76 4.10
C TYR A 6 -23.94 12.13 4.39
N ARG A 7 -24.10 12.50 5.67
CA ARG A 7 -24.66 13.79 6.09
C ARG A 7 -23.78 14.99 5.68
N ALA A 8 -22.46 14.79 5.62
CA ALA A 8 -21.51 15.81 5.17
C ALA A 8 -21.55 16.07 3.65
N GLY A 9 -22.37 15.33 2.90
CA GLY A 9 -22.51 15.44 1.45
C GLY A 9 -22.07 14.19 0.68
N GLY A 10 -21.43 13.25 1.35
CA GLY A 10 -21.08 11.93 0.82
C GLY A 10 -20.23 11.95 -0.45
N VAL A 11 -20.32 10.87 -1.21
CA VAL A 11 -19.60 10.71 -2.49
C VAL A 11 -19.91 11.85 -3.48
N PRO A 12 -21.15 12.34 -3.65
CA PRO A 12 -21.43 13.45 -4.58
C PRO A 12 -20.63 14.72 -4.25
N ALA A 13 -20.50 15.08 -2.98
CA ALA A 13 -19.74 16.26 -2.57
C ALA A 13 -18.24 16.09 -2.86
N VAL A 14 -17.66 14.89 -2.60
CA VAL A 14 -16.26 14.59 -2.95
C VAL A 14 -16.04 14.68 -4.45
N VAL A 15 -16.90 14.03 -5.25
CA VAL A 15 -16.81 14.06 -6.72
C VAL A 15 -16.95 15.48 -7.25
N SER A 16 -17.82 16.30 -6.67
CA SER A 16 -17.95 17.73 -7.01
C SER A 16 -16.64 18.50 -6.82
N GLN A 17 -15.90 18.24 -5.73
CA GLN A 17 -14.58 18.83 -5.51
C GLN A 17 -13.58 18.39 -6.58
N LEU A 18 -13.57 17.11 -6.95
CA LEU A 18 -12.69 16.58 -8.00
C LEU A 18 -13.03 17.16 -9.39
N LEU A 19 -14.32 17.30 -9.71
CA LEU A 19 -14.79 17.94 -10.95
C LEU A 19 -14.35 19.39 -11.04
N LYS A 20 -14.52 20.15 -9.95
CA LYS A 20 -14.13 21.56 -9.87
C LYS A 20 -12.63 21.77 -10.12
N ASN A 21 -11.80 20.79 -9.73
CA ASN A 21 -10.35 20.83 -9.87
C ASN A 21 -9.82 20.06 -11.10
N GLY A 22 -10.71 19.58 -11.98
CA GLY A 22 -10.31 18.90 -13.22
C GLY A 22 -9.65 17.54 -13.03
N LEU A 23 -9.87 16.87 -11.90
CA LEU A 23 -9.22 15.61 -11.50
C LEU A 23 -10.04 14.36 -11.85
N ILE A 24 -11.26 14.53 -12.36
CA ILE A 24 -12.12 13.43 -12.79
C ILE A 24 -12.86 13.82 -14.07
N ARG A 25 -13.11 12.83 -14.92
CA ARG A 25 -13.83 13.03 -16.18
C ARG A 25 -15.33 13.19 -15.92
N GLY A 26 -15.81 14.43 -16.08
CA GLY A 26 -17.22 14.76 -15.84
C GLY A 26 -18.17 14.20 -16.90
N ASP A 27 -17.68 13.88 -18.10
CA ASP A 27 -18.43 13.31 -19.23
C ASP A 27 -18.59 11.79 -19.15
N ALA A 28 -17.90 11.11 -18.24
CA ALA A 28 -18.02 9.67 -18.08
C ALA A 28 -19.43 9.25 -17.66
N MET A 29 -19.99 8.28 -18.40
CA MET A 29 -21.35 7.78 -18.17
C MET A 29 -21.44 6.91 -16.93
N THR A 30 -22.54 7.04 -16.21
CA THR A 30 -22.84 6.21 -15.05
C THR A 30 -24.02 5.26 -15.32
N ALA A 31 -24.23 4.29 -14.44
CA ALA A 31 -25.26 3.25 -14.61
C ALA A 31 -26.70 3.79 -14.70
N ASN A 32 -26.95 5.03 -14.23
CA ASN A 32 -28.28 5.66 -14.32
C ASN A 32 -28.52 6.40 -15.67
N GLY A 33 -27.59 6.28 -16.64
CA GLY A 33 -27.70 6.93 -17.94
C GLY A 33 -27.37 8.43 -17.96
N ARG A 34 -26.86 8.97 -16.85
CA ARG A 34 -26.36 10.36 -16.75
C ARG A 34 -24.84 10.36 -16.62
N SER A 35 -24.20 11.48 -16.95
CA SER A 35 -22.76 11.63 -16.72
C SER A 35 -22.44 11.83 -15.22
N ILE A 36 -21.18 11.61 -14.84
CA ILE A 36 -20.67 11.94 -13.50
C ILE A 36 -20.91 13.43 -13.21
N GLY A 37 -20.65 14.29 -14.20
CA GLY A 37 -20.89 15.72 -14.07
C GLY A 37 -22.34 16.06 -13.78
N ASP A 38 -23.30 15.43 -14.48
CA ASP A 38 -24.72 15.66 -14.27
C ASP A 38 -25.20 15.19 -12.90
N ASN A 39 -24.60 14.14 -12.38
CA ASN A 39 -24.96 13.58 -11.07
C ASN A 39 -24.37 14.35 -9.89
N CYS A 40 -23.19 14.97 -10.05
CA CYS A 40 -22.42 15.44 -8.90
C CYS A 40 -22.01 16.92 -8.96
N ARG A 41 -22.11 17.59 -10.13
CA ARG A 41 -21.66 18.98 -10.28
C ARG A 41 -22.49 19.92 -9.41
N GLY A 42 -21.81 20.73 -8.60
CA GLY A 42 -22.44 21.71 -7.73
C GLY A 42 -22.86 21.18 -6.36
N GLU A 43 -22.70 19.88 -6.11
CA GLU A 43 -22.91 19.32 -4.78
C GLU A 43 -21.94 19.94 -3.77
N LYS A 44 -22.45 20.25 -2.56
CA LYS A 44 -21.73 21.00 -1.54
C LYS A 44 -21.28 20.10 -0.40
N ILE A 45 -20.13 20.43 0.16
CA ILE A 45 -19.72 19.92 1.47
C ILE A 45 -20.63 20.57 2.53
N GLN A 46 -21.30 19.77 3.34
CA GLN A 46 -22.18 20.21 4.43
C GLN A 46 -21.43 20.31 5.76
N ASP A 47 -20.37 19.54 5.93
CA ASP A 47 -19.52 19.52 7.13
C ASP A 47 -18.04 19.36 6.73
N GLU A 48 -17.27 20.43 6.88
CA GLU A 48 -15.85 20.45 6.56
C GLU A 48 -14.99 19.70 7.59
N ALA A 49 -15.50 19.36 8.76
CA ALA A 49 -14.78 18.52 9.71
C ALA A 49 -14.71 17.05 9.23
N VAL A 50 -15.72 16.64 8.44
CA VAL A 50 -15.82 15.27 7.91
C VAL A 50 -15.28 15.16 6.49
N ILE A 51 -15.70 16.06 5.58
CA ILE A 51 -15.19 16.15 4.20
C ILE A 51 -14.44 17.45 4.05
N ARG A 52 -13.14 17.39 3.87
CA ARG A 52 -12.31 18.58 3.71
C ARG A 52 -12.44 19.18 2.31
N PRO A 53 -12.43 20.52 2.17
CA PRO A 53 -12.24 21.17 0.89
C PRO A 53 -10.92 20.74 0.24
N PHE A 54 -10.88 20.76 -1.09
CA PHE A 54 -9.71 20.30 -1.84
C PHE A 54 -8.43 21.10 -1.54
N ASP A 55 -8.57 22.40 -1.29
CA ASP A 55 -7.48 23.31 -0.94
C ASP A 55 -7.04 23.24 0.54
N LYS A 56 -7.76 22.48 1.37
CA LYS A 56 -7.47 22.27 2.79
C LYS A 56 -7.54 20.80 3.19
N PRO A 57 -6.75 19.91 2.54
CA PRO A 57 -6.81 18.48 2.79
C PRO A 57 -6.40 18.15 4.23
N LEU A 58 -6.91 17.04 4.77
CA LEU A 58 -6.46 16.51 6.05
C LEU A 58 -4.97 16.12 6.00
N LYS A 59 -4.53 15.57 4.88
CA LYS A 59 -3.15 15.20 4.60
C LYS A 59 -2.85 15.49 3.12
N ALA A 60 -1.84 16.30 2.85
CA ALA A 60 -1.36 16.54 1.50
C ALA A 60 -0.59 15.32 0.97
N GLU A 61 -0.57 15.14 -0.35
CA GLU A 61 0.16 14.06 -1.04
C GLU A 61 -0.10 12.65 -0.47
N ALA A 62 -1.30 12.47 0.08
CA ALA A 62 -1.74 11.20 0.65
C ALA A 62 -2.37 10.30 -0.42
N GLY A 63 -2.51 9.01 -0.09
CA GLY A 63 -3.18 8.04 -0.95
C GLY A 63 -2.28 6.89 -1.36
N PHE A 64 -2.05 6.72 -2.65
CA PHE A 64 -1.26 5.62 -3.20
C PHE A 64 -0.10 6.14 -4.04
N VAL A 65 1.01 5.40 -4.01
CA VAL A 65 2.11 5.54 -4.96
C VAL A 65 2.27 4.24 -5.75
N VAL A 66 2.54 4.35 -7.04
CA VAL A 66 2.93 3.21 -7.87
C VAL A 66 4.45 3.17 -7.91
N LEU A 67 5.00 1.99 -7.62
CA LEU A 67 6.43 1.69 -7.64
C LEU A 67 6.72 0.74 -8.79
N GLY A 68 7.87 0.88 -9.43
CA GLY A 68 8.41 -0.06 -10.41
C GLY A 68 9.89 -0.32 -10.13
N GLY A 69 10.53 -1.22 -10.89
CA GLY A 69 11.95 -1.52 -10.71
C GLY A 69 12.33 -2.85 -11.33
N ASN A 70 13.48 -3.41 -10.92
CA ASN A 70 13.88 -4.73 -11.42
C ASN A 70 13.13 -5.87 -10.70
N LEU A 71 12.47 -5.58 -9.58
CA LEU A 71 11.72 -6.56 -8.80
C LEU A 71 10.31 -6.82 -9.36
N PHE A 72 9.70 -5.80 -9.95
CA PHE A 72 8.40 -5.85 -10.62
C PHE A 72 8.22 -4.61 -11.51
N ASP A 73 7.38 -4.71 -12.53
CA ASP A 73 7.08 -3.58 -13.40
C ASP A 73 6.25 -2.53 -12.67
N GLN A 74 5.27 -2.98 -11.86
CA GLN A 74 4.40 -2.12 -11.07
C GLN A 74 3.97 -2.80 -9.79
N ALA A 75 3.85 -2.00 -8.72
CA ALA A 75 3.20 -2.36 -7.47
C ALA A 75 2.60 -1.11 -6.83
N ILE A 76 1.68 -1.27 -5.90
CA ILE A 76 0.98 -0.15 -5.25
C ILE A 76 1.37 -0.11 -3.78
N MET A 77 1.76 1.06 -3.29
CA MET A 77 1.95 1.32 -1.87
C MET A 77 0.91 2.33 -1.35
N LYS A 78 0.26 2.02 -0.24
CA LYS A 78 -0.67 2.92 0.43
C LYS A 78 0.09 3.87 1.35
N THR A 79 0.42 5.06 0.85
CA THR A 79 1.24 6.05 1.59
C THR A 79 0.48 6.77 2.71
N SER A 80 -0.85 6.82 2.63
CA SER A 80 -1.70 7.46 3.65
C SER A 80 -1.59 6.83 5.05
N VAL A 81 -1.15 5.57 5.15
CA VAL A 81 -0.99 4.83 6.40
C VAL A 81 0.45 4.78 6.92
N ILE A 82 1.38 5.46 6.28
CA ILE A 82 2.75 5.58 6.81
C ILE A 82 2.68 6.30 8.15
N SER A 83 3.00 5.57 9.22
CA SER A 83 3.04 6.10 10.60
C SER A 83 4.33 6.90 10.83
N GLU A 84 4.32 7.75 11.88
CA GLU A 84 5.53 8.45 12.31
C GLU A 84 6.65 7.46 12.72
N GLU A 85 6.30 6.33 13.34
CA GLU A 85 7.25 5.28 13.67
C GLU A 85 7.91 4.68 12.43
N PHE A 86 7.12 4.34 11.40
CA PHE A 86 7.64 3.82 10.14
C PHE A 86 8.52 4.86 9.44
N ARG A 87 8.06 6.12 9.39
CA ARG A 87 8.81 7.22 8.81
C ARG A 87 10.15 7.43 9.51
N SER A 88 10.13 7.50 10.84
CA SER A 88 11.36 7.65 11.64
C SER A 88 12.35 6.52 11.43
N ARG A 89 11.88 5.28 11.34
CA ARG A 89 12.75 4.10 11.22
C ARG A 89 13.30 3.90 9.81
N TYR A 90 12.50 4.14 8.77
CA TYR A 90 12.86 3.74 7.41
C TYR A 90 13.03 4.89 6.43
N LEU A 91 12.46 6.07 6.67
CA LEU A 91 12.36 7.14 5.68
C LEU A 91 13.03 8.46 6.11
N SER A 92 13.72 8.48 7.25
CA SER A 92 14.28 9.71 7.85
C SER A 92 15.80 9.80 7.74
N ASN A 93 16.46 8.94 6.97
CA ASN A 93 17.90 9.06 6.75
C ASN A 93 18.18 10.38 6.00
N PRO A 94 18.92 11.35 6.58
CA PRO A 94 19.15 12.64 5.95
C PRO A 94 20.00 12.54 4.65
N ASP A 95 20.83 11.51 4.55
CA ASP A 95 21.66 11.29 3.36
C ASP A 95 20.90 10.59 2.22
N ASP A 96 19.79 9.93 2.55
CA ASP A 96 18.98 9.17 1.61
C ASP A 96 17.50 9.19 2.04
N PRO A 97 16.86 10.37 2.01
CA PRO A 97 15.48 10.55 2.49
C PRO A 97 14.49 9.81 1.60
N GLU A 98 13.40 9.32 2.24
CA GLU A 98 12.31 8.59 1.57
C GLU A 98 12.75 7.25 0.93
N ALA A 99 13.94 6.73 1.29
CA ALA A 99 14.45 5.46 0.82
C ALA A 99 14.97 4.60 1.97
N PHE A 100 14.92 3.28 1.79
CA PHE A 100 15.47 2.32 2.73
C PHE A 100 15.88 1.03 2.03
N GLU A 101 16.78 0.31 2.66
CA GLU A 101 17.28 -0.98 2.21
C GLU A 101 17.10 -2.01 3.31
N GLY A 102 16.88 -3.26 2.92
CA GLY A 102 16.81 -4.36 3.85
C GLY A 102 17.10 -5.70 3.19
N ARG A 103 17.30 -6.70 4.06
CA ARG A 103 17.43 -8.09 3.64
C ARG A 103 16.04 -8.69 3.45
N ALA A 104 15.82 -9.33 2.32
CA ALA A 104 14.59 -10.03 2.04
C ALA A 104 14.45 -11.30 2.88
N VAL A 105 13.26 -11.56 3.40
CA VAL A 105 12.78 -12.87 3.83
C VAL A 105 11.53 -13.17 3.02
N VAL A 106 11.56 -14.25 2.26
CA VAL A 106 10.55 -14.59 1.25
C VAL A 106 9.76 -15.79 1.72
N PHE A 107 8.44 -15.67 1.65
CA PHE A 107 7.48 -16.74 1.94
C PHE A 107 6.70 -17.13 0.69
N ASP A 108 6.65 -18.43 0.40
CA ASP A 108 5.85 -19.01 -0.66
C ASP A 108 4.41 -19.27 -0.19
N GLY A 109 3.64 -18.17 -0.11
CA GLY A 109 2.25 -18.18 0.33
C GLY A 109 2.05 -18.06 1.85
N PRO A 110 0.77 -17.92 2.28
CA PRO A 110 0.42 -17.66 3.66
C PRO A 110 0.69 -18.83 4.61
N GLU A 111 0.59 -20.08 4.14
CA GLU A 111 0.84 -21.27 4.94
C GLU A 111 2.31 -21.34 5.37
N GLU A 112 3.25 -21.05 4.47
CA GLU A 112 4.66 -21.01 4.81
C GLU A 112 4.96 -19.86 5.77
N TYR A 113 4.43 -18.67 5.52
CA TYR A 113 4.54 -17.55 6.42
C TYR A 113 4.08 -17.91 7.85
N HIS A 114 2.89 -18.47 8.01
CA HIS A 114 2.35 -18.82 9.33
C HIS A 114 3.20 -19.87 10.05
N ARG A 115 3.81 -20.78 9.31
CA ARG A 115 4.66 -21.82 9.87
C ARG A 115 6.03 -21.30 10.31
N LEU A 116 6.59 -20.30 9.61
CA LEU A 116 7.99 -19.91 9.73
C LEU A 116 8.23 -18.54 10.35
N ILE A 117 7.23 -17.67 10.47
CA ILE A 117 7.45 -16.25 10.87
C ILE A 117 8.20 -16.13 12.20
N ASP A 118 8.00 -17.05 13.12
CA ASP A 118 8.65 -17.05 14.44
C ASP A 118 9.91 -17.94 14.51
N ASP A 119 10.34 -18.51 13.39
CA ASP A 119 11.56 -19.34 13.36
C ASP A 119 12.82 -18.45 13.51
N PRO A 120 13.61 -18.64 14.60
CA PRO A 120 14.83 -17.86 14.79
C PRO A 120 15.88 -18.03 13.68
N ALA A 121 15.83 -19.15 12.93
CA ALA A 121 16.75 -19.41 11.81
C ALA A 121 16.59 -18.41 10.67
N LEU A 122 15.44 -17.74 10.54
CA LEU A 122 15.22 -16.68 9.57
C LEU A 122 15.97 -15.38 9.93
N ALA A 123 16.43 -15.25 11.19
CA ALA A 123 17.15 -14.08 11.70
C ALA A 123 16.49 -12.74 11.32
N ILE A 124 15.16 -12.66 11.48
CA ILE A 124 14.40 -11.45 11.16
C ILE A 124 14.72 -10.38 12.19
N ASP A 125 15.08 -9.20 11.72
CA ASP A 125 15.34 -8.01 12.53
C ASP A 125 14.46 -6.82 12.09
N GLU A 126 14.66 -5.67 12.72
CA GLU A 126 13.90 -4.45 12.42
C GLU A 126 14.13 -3.87 11.02
N TYR A 127 15.15 -4.29 10.31
CA TYR A 127 15.48 -3.87 8.94
C TYR A 127 15.18 -4.94 7.88
N THR A 128 14.57 -6.04 8.32
CA THR A 128 14.16 -7.11 7.40
C THR A 128 12.93 -6.70 6.60
N LEU A 129 12.94 -6.97 5.30
CA LEU A 129 11.79 -6.82 4.41
C LEU A 129 11.11 -8.18 4.24
N LEU A 130 9.82 -8.25 4.57
CA LEU A 130 9.03 -9.46 4.44
C LEU A 130 8.36 -9.52 3.07
N PHE A 131 8.55 -10.61 2.36
CA PHE A 131 7.96 -10.83 1.05
C PHE A 131 6.98 -12.00 1.07
N MET A 132 5.78 -11.77 0.51
CA MET A 132 4.76 -12.78 0.26
C MET A 132 4.59 -12.92 -1.25
N ARG A 133 4.87 -14.10 -1.83
CA ARG A 133 4.74 -14.31 -3.26
C ARG A 133 3.82 -15.49 -3.60
N GLY A 134 3.37 -15.53 -4.85
CA GLY A 134 2.48 -16.57 -5.36
C GLY A 134 1.03 -16.41 -4.90
N THR A 135 0.64 -15.23 -4.42
CA THR A 135 -0.70 -14.93 -3.90
C THR A 135 -1.46 -13.91 -4.76
N GLY A 136 -0.95 -13.62 -5.96
CA GLY A 136 -1.60 -12.79 -6.96
C GLY A 136 -2.84 -13.42 -7.58
N ALA A 137 -3.36 -12.84 -8.64
CA ALA A 137 -4.63 -13.24 -9.27
C ALA A 137 -4.59 -14.66 -9.86
N ILE A 138 -3.43 -15.10 -10.38
CA ILE A 138 -3.21 -16.43 -10.93
C ILE A 138 -2.70 -17.40 -9.85
N GLY A 139 -2.01 -16.87 -8.85
CA GLY A 139 -1.48 -17.64 -7.73
C GLY A 139 -2.57 -18.17 -6.77
N TYR A 140 -2.15 -18.75 -5.66
CA TYR A 140 -3.06 -19.35 -4.66
C TYR A 140 -3.06 -18.49 -3.39
N PRO A 141 -4.21 -18.24 -2.81
CA PRO A 141 -5.59 -18.59 -3.17
C PRO A 141 -6.29 -17.61 -4.14
N GLY A 142 -5.54 -16.79 -4.86
CA GLY A 142 -6.03 -15.85 -5.84
C GLY A 142 -6.33 -14.47 -5.26
N SER A 143 -5.37 -13.53 -5.37
CA SER A 143 -5.45 -12.15 -4.86
C SER A 143 -5.89 -12.06 -3.41
N ALA A 144 -5.38 -12.93 -2.54
CA ALA A 144 -5.72 -12.94 -1.12
C ALA A 144 -5.18 -11.69 -0.39
N GLU A 145 -5.85 -11.29 0.67
CA GLU A 145 -5.45 -10.19 1.55
C GLU A 145 -4.44 -10.67 2.61
N VAL A 146 -3.26 -11.12 2.16
CA VAL A 146 -2.25 -11.79 2.99
C VAL A 146 -0.90 -11.05 3.06
N VAL A 147 -0.70 -10.00 2.27
CA VAL A 147 0.58 -9.28 2.23
C VAL A 147 0.85 -8.50 3.51
N ASN A 148 -0.15 -8.23 4.31
CA ASN A 148 -0.02 -7.59 5.61
C ASN A 148 0.48 -8.58 6.66
N MET A 149 1.78 -8.87 6.66
CA MET A 149 2.44 -9.78 7.58
C MET A 149 2.77 -9.09 8.92
N ARG A 150 2.55 -9.77 10.03
CA ARG A 150 3.02 -9.30 11.35
C ARG A 150 4.53 -9.50 11.49
N ALA A 151 5.13 -8.73 12.35
CA ALA A 151 6.49 -9.03 12.82
C ALA A 151 6.49 -10.32 13.67
N PRO A 152 7.64 -11.03 13.80
CA PRO A 152 7.77 -12.17 14.69
C PRO A 152 7.57 -11.76 16.17
N ASP A 153 7.11 -12.68 16.98
CA ASP A 153 6.74 -12.44 18.39
C ASP A 153 7.86 -11.80 19.20
N TYR A 154 9.10 -12.16 18.96
CA TYR A 154 10.24 -11.59 19.70
C TYR A 154 10.50 -10.12 19.36
N LEU A 155 10.16 -9.64 18.16
CA LEU A 155 10.20 -8.23 17.80
C LEU A 155 8.99 -7.47 18.36
N ILE A 156 7.81 -8.08 18.31
CA ILE A 156 6.59 -7.51 18.91
C ILE A 156 6.79 -7.25 20.43
N LYS A 157 7.40 -8.19 21.14
CA LYS A 157 7.77 -8.03 22.56
C LYS A 157 8.77 -6.90 22.82
N ARG A 158 9.52 -6.49 21.81
CA ARG A 158 10.44 -5.33 21.84
C ARG A 158 9.78 -4.03 21.37
N GLY A 159 8.46 -4.05 21.08
CA GLY A 159 7.70 -2.89 20.59
C GLY A 159 7.76 -2.66 19.07
N ILE A 160 8.28 -3.63 18.29
CA ILE A 160 8.35 -3.55 16.82
C ILE A 160 7.20 -4.39 16.25
N HIS A 161 6.07 -3.72 15.98
CA HIS A 161 4.84 -4.40 15.59
C HIS A 161 4.69 -4.63 14.09
N ALA A 162 5.35 -3.83 13.26
CA ALA A 162 5.26 -3.90 11.82
C ALA A 162 6.65 -3.81 11.17
N LEU A 163 6.85 -4.61 10.13
CA LEU A 163 7.99 -4.55 9.22
C LEU A 163 7.48 -4.19 7.82
N PRO A 164 8.34 -3.69 6.92
CA PRO A 164 7.97 -3.49 5.53
C PRO A 164 7.54 -4.82 4.89
N CYS A 165 6.33 -4.86 4.34
CA CYS A 165 5.75 -6.05 3.69
C CYS A 165 5.55 -5.77 2.20
N ILE A 166 5.94 -6.70 1.35
CA ILE A 166 5.84 -6.61 -0.10
C ILE A 166 5.28 -7.91 -0.66
N GLY A 167 4.40 -7.83 -1.68
CA GLY A 167 3.91 -9.04 -2.31
C GLY A 167 3.02 -8.81 -3.53
N ASP A 168 2.70 -9.91 -4.20
CA ASP A 168 1.81 -9.92 -5.36
C ASP A 168 0.32 -10.09 -5.00
N GLY A 169 0.02 -10.39 -3.73
CA GLY A 169 -1.34 -10.38 -3.19
C GLY A 169 -1.82 -8.99 -2.80
N ARG A 170 -2.93 -8.97 -2.04
CA ARG A 170 -3.57 -7.75 -1.54
C ARG A 170 -3.38 -7.56 -0.04
N GLN A 171 -3.86 -6.43 0.43
CA GLN A 171 -4.00 -6.10 1.84
C GLN A 171 -5.41 -5.57 2.08
N SER A 172 -5.98 -5.83 3.25
CA SER A 172 -7.27 -5.26 3.64
C SER A 172 -7.24 -3.72 3.60
N GLY A 173 -8.31 -3.11 3.11
CA GLY A 173 -8.47 -1.66 3.09
C GLY A 173 -8.42 -1.01 4.48
N THR A 174 -8.69 -1.79 5.54
CA THR A 174 -8.63 -1.34 6.94
C THR A 174 -7.25 -1.49 7.57
N SER A 175 -6.30 -2.13 6.89
CA SER A 175 -4.95 -2.29 7.42
C SER A 175 -4.23 -0.95 7.55
N GLY A 176 -3.61 -0.72 8.70
CA GLY A 176 -2.83 0.47 9.02
C GLY A 176 -1.35 0.40 8.65
N THR A 177 -0.89 -0.68 8.02
CA THR A 177 0.51 -0.85 7.61
C THR A 177 0.76 -0.44 6.18
N PRO A 178 1.87 0.28 5.90
CA PRO A 178 2.24 0.67 4.55
C PRO A 178 2.93 -0.49 3.81
N SER A 179 2.13 -1.42 3.27
CA SER A 179 2.63 -2.54 2.46
C SER A 179 2.67 -2.18 0.98
N ILE A 180 3.56 -2.82 0.24
CA ILE A 180 3.66 -2.77 -1.22
C ILE A 180 2.93 -3.99 -1.78
N LEU A 181 1.92 -3.77 -2.60
CA LEU A 181 0.87 -4.72 -2.95
C LEU A 181 0.75 -4.90 -4.45
N ASN A 182 0.09 -6.00 -4.86
CA ASN A 182 -0.25 -6.25 -6.25
C ASN A 182 0.95 -6.14 -7.19
N ALA A 183 2.12 -6.63 -6.73
CA ALA A 183 3.33 -6.65 -7.57
C ALA A 183 3.06 -7.40 -8.87
N SER A 184 3.32 -6.74 -9.99
CA SER A 184 2.98 -7.24 -11.32
C SER A 184 4.17 -7.06 -12.27
N PRO A 185 4.50 -8.07 -13.11
CA PRO A 185 3.87 -9.40 -13.16
C PRO A 185 4.03 -10.16 -11.84
N GLU A 186 2.97 -10.91 -11.46
CA GLU A 186 3.00 -11.70 -10.22
C GLU A 186 3.94 -12.91 -10.34
N ALA A 187 4.36 -13.48 -9.19
CA ALA A 187 5.30 -14.61 -9.17
C ALA A 187 4.77 -15.85 -9.92
N ALA A 188 3.46 -16.13 -9.85
CA ALA A 188 2.84 -17.28 -10.49
C ALA A 188 2.97 -17.29 -12.04
N VAL A 189 3.20 -16.14 -12.66
CA VAL A 189 3.44 -16.02 -14.10
C VAL A 189 4.91 -15.70 -14.43
N GLY A 190 5.82 -15.88 -13.47
CA GLY A 190 7.26 -15.66 -13.66
C GLY A 190 7.71 -14.21 -13.50
N GLY A 191 6.93 -13.36 -12.82
CA GLY A 191 7.38 -12.02 -12.43
C GLY A 191 8.62 -12.04 -11.54
N GLY A 192 9.28 -10.89 -11.36
CA GLY A 192 10.56 -10.80 -10.66
C GLY A 192 10.54 -11.35 -9.23
N LEU A 193 9.39 -11.26 -8.52
CA LEU A 193 9.24 -11.89 -7.21
C LEU A 193 9.50 -13.40 -7.22
N ALA A 194 9.26 -14.11 -8.34
CA ALA A 194 9.55 -15.54 -8.46
C ALA A 194 11.04 -15.85 -8.35
N LEU A 195 11.90 -14.90 -8.67
CA LEU A 195 13.37 -15.06 -8.66
C LEU A 195 14.00 -14.60 -7.35
N LEU A 196 13.29 -13.80 -6.55
CA LEU A 196 13.78 -13.25 -5.29
C LEU A 196 14.04 -14.38 -4.28
N ARG A 197 15.15 -14.27 -3.55
CA ARG A 197 15.56 -15.25 -2.53
C ARG A 197 15.68 -14.59 -1.15
N SER A 198 15.39 -15.35 -0.11
CA SER A 198 15.74 -14.92 1.25
C SER A 198 17.26 -14.71 1.34
N GLY A 199 17.62 -13.53 1.86
CA GLY A 199 19.02 -13.07 1.91
C GLY A 199 19.36 -11.99 0.88
N ASP A 200 18.63 -11.87 -0.21
CA ASP A 200 18.84 -10.80 -1.19
C ASP A 200 18.65 -9.42 -0.53
N ARG A 201 19.40 -8.45 -0.98
CA ARG A 201 19.23 -7.06 -0.55
C ARG A 201 18.29 -6.34 -1.50
N VAL A 202 17.31 -5.65 -0.95
CA VAL A 202 16.32 -4.89 -1.71
C VAL A 202 16.32 -3.45 -1.23
N ARG A 203 16.30 -2.51 -2.18
CA ARG A 203 16.12 -1.09 -1.95
C ARG A 203 14.73 -0.65 -2.37
N ILE A 204 14.06 0.09 -1.50
CA ILE A 204 12.80 0.79 -1.76
C ILE A 204 13.08 2.30 -1.73
N ASP A 205 12.72 3.01 -2.79
CA ASP A 205 12.85 4.46 -2.91
C ASP A 205 11.50 5.06 -3.32
N LEU A 206 10.86 5.73 -2.38
CA LEU A 206 9.53 6.32 -2.60
C LEU A 206 9.60 7.59 -3.45
N ARG A 207 10.71 8.32 -3.39
CA ARG A 207 10.93 9.53 -4.19
C ARG A 207 11.12 9.18 -5.66
N LEU A 208 11.96 8.16 -5.95
CA LEU A 208 12.17 7.65 -7.31
C LEU A 208 11.08 6.69 -7.75
N ARG A 209 10.20 6.27 -6.83
CA ARG A 209 9.14 5.27 -7.04
C ARG A 209 9.70 3.94 -7.56
N ARG A 210 10.73 3.46 -6.88
CA ARG A 210 11.45 2.25 -7.29
C ARG A 210 11.54 1.22 -6.17
N ALA A 211 11.57 -0.06 -6.60
CA ALA A 211 11.89 -1.21 -5.78
C ALA A 211 12.86 -2.12 -6.57
N ASP A 212 14.08 -2.22 -6.09
CA ASP A 212 15.15 -2.92 -6.80
C ASP A 212 15.87 -3.92 -5.91
N VAL A 213 16.18 -5.09 -6.44
CA VAL A 213 17.19 -6.01 -5.91
C VAL A 213 18.56 -5.45 -6.28
N LEU A 214 19.48 -5.37 -5.31
CA LEU A 214 20.81 -4.79 -5.44
C LEU A 214 21.85 -5.84 -5.87
#